data_1c45c40009f6b0f7238d7455ce352a5f
#
_entry.id   1c45c40009f6b0f7238d7455ce352a5f
#
_cell.length_a   1.000
_cell.length_b   1.000
_cell.length_c   1.000
_cell.angle_alpha   90.00
_cell.angle_beta   90.00
_cell.angle_gamma   90.00
#
_symmetry.space_group_name_H-M   'P 1'
#
loop_
_entity.id
_entity.type
_entity.pdbx_description
1 polymer ?
#
loop_
_entity_poly.entity_id
_entity_poly.type
_entity_poly.pdbx_seq_one_letter_code
_entity_poly.pdbx_strand_id
1 'polypeptide(L)'
;MKHLILIKVLLYTGGRVNELINIRIDEIDFDRSQIRISHGKGNKSRIVPFPNAFRESLMLFIDAEKNKGAIYLFESNRKKPFTTRGIRKILATYSAQAGMHQSISPHKLRHFLFTWLKKQRIDDALIQPYSGHETRQSLEIYSKLSLSDAQDAYEEAIDKFPV
;
A
#
# COMPACT_ATOMS: atom_id res chain seq x y z
N MET A 1 0.62 13.42 11.58
CA MET A 1 0.41 13.26 10.12
C MET A 1 1.17 12.06 9.54
N LYS A 2 2.50 11.94 9.69
CA LYS A 2 3.32 10.84 9.12
C LYS A 2 2.77 9.43 9.39
N HIS A 3 2.39 9.11 10.63
CA HIS A 3 1.86 7.78 10.96
C HIS A 3 0.50 7.50 10.34
N LEU A 4 -0.36 8.51 10.18
CA LEU A 4 -1.65 8.35 9.51
C LEU A 4 -1.44 8.00 8.02
N ILE A 5 -0.56 8.73 7.33
CA ILE A 5 -0.20 8.44 5.94
C ILE A 5 0.38 7.02 5.81
N LEU A 6 1.28 6.62 6.72
CA LEU A 6 1.86 5.27 6.75
C LEU A 6 0.78 4.19 6.86
N ILE A 7 -0.17 4.36 7.79
CA ILE A 7 -1.26 3.40 7.99
C ILE A 7 -2.15 3.34 6.75
N LYS A 8 -2.49 4.50 6.15
CA LYS A 8 -3.30 4.58 4.92
C LYS A 8 -2.57 3.93 3.74
N VAL A 9 -1.27 4.15 3.56
CA VAL A 9 -0.51 3.49 2.49
C VAL A 9 -0.52 1.97 2.67
N LEU A 10 -0.30 1.45 3.89
CA LEU A 10 -0.40 0.01 4.17
C LEU A 10 -1.78 -0.54 3.81
N LEU A 11 -2.82 0.19 4.21
CA LEU A 11 -4.22 -0.24 4.09
C LEU A 11 -4.70 -0.21 2.65
N TYR A 12 -4.40 0.85 1.91
CA TYR A 12 -4.87 1.03 0.53
C TYR A 12 -4.09 0.21 -0.50
N THR A 13 -2.77 0.06 -0.30
CA THR A 13 -1.93 -0.66 -1.27
C THR A 13 -1.83 -2.16 -0.99
N GLY A 14 -2.11 -2.58 0.24
CA GLY A 14 -1.85 -3.94 0.67
C GLY A 14 -0.38 -4.37 0.54
N GLY A 15 0.55 -3.42 0.47
CA GLY A 15 1.98 -3.68 0.39
C GLY A 15 2.51 -4.45 1.59
N ARG A 16 3.57 -5.25 1.40
CA ARG A 16 4.26 -5.90 2.51
C ARG A 16 5.06 -4.86 3.29
N VAL A 17 5.17 -5.04 4.61
CA VAL A 17 5.90 -4.07 5.45
C VAL A 17 7.35 -3.85 4.99
N ASN A 18 8.04 -4.88 4.53
CA ASN A 18 9.40 -4.77 3.99
C ASN A 18 9.45 -3.98 2.67
N GLU A 19 8.40 -4.01 1.88
CA GLU A 19 8.28 -3.23 0.66
C GLU A 19 8.03 -1.76 1.01
N LEU A 20 7.11 -1.51 1.93
CA LEU A 20 6.73 -0.15 2.36
C LEU A 20 7.93 0.67 2.87
N ILE A 21 8.80 0.07 3.67
CA ILE A 21 9.98 0.79 4.21
C ILE A 21 10.99 1.20 3.14
N ASN A 22 10.95 0.55 1.97
CA ASN A 22 11.87 0.79 0.87
C ASN A 22 11.25 1.63 -0.26
N ILE A 23 9.97 2.04 -0.15
CA ILE A 23 9.36 2.93 -1.14
C ILE A 23 10.11 4.26 -1.17
N ARG A 24 10.58 4.63 -2.36
CA ARG A 24 11.19 5.94 -2.61
C ARG A 24 10.12 6.93 -3.06
N ILE A 25 10.36 8.19 -2.79
CA ILE A 25 9.41 9.26 -3.16
C ILE A 25 9.26 9.37 -4.69
N ASP A 26 10.32 9.07 -5.44
CA ASP A 26 10.33 9.10 -6.90
C ASP A 26 9.62 7.87 -7.56
N GLU A 27 9.21 6.89 -6.77
CA GLU A 27 8.43 5.73 -7.23
C GLU A 27 6.91 5.96 -7.21
N ILE A 28 6.46 7.16 -6.83
CA ILE A 28 5.04 7.49 -6.71
C ILE A 28 4.60 8.27 -7.95
N ASP A 29 3.68 7.69 -8.68
CA ASP A 29 3.03 8.29 -9.86
C ASP A 29 1.67 8.86 -9.42
N PHE A 30 1.60 10.19 -9.29
CA PHE A 30 0.37 10.88 -8.92
C PHE A 30 -0.62 10.98 -10.07
N ASP A 31 -0.18 10.99 -11.32
CA ASP A 31 -1.06 11.10 -12.46
C ASP A 31 -1.91 9.84 -12.62
N ARG A 32 -1.33 8.69 -12.30
CA ARG A 32 -1.99 7.38 -12.33
C ARG A 32 -2.45 6.88 -10.96
N SER A 33 -2.20 7.61 -9.87
CA SER A 33 -2.49 7.16 -8.50
C SER A 33 -1.89 5.78 -8.18
N GLN A 34 -0.60 5.62 -8.50
CA GLN A 34 0.12 4.34 -8.40
C GLN A 34 1.44 4.48 -7.65
N ILE A 35 1.88 3.41 -7.03
CA ILE A 35 3.20 3.29 -6.40
C ILE A 35 3.92 2.10 -7.03
N ARG A 36 5.13 2.32 -7.51
CA ARG A 36 6.02 1.25 -7.94
C ARG A 36 6.70 0.63 -6.71
N ILE A 37 6.60 -0.67 -6.57
CA ILE A 37 7.31 -1.44 -5.56
C ILE A 37 8.46 -2.16 -6.26
N SER A 38 9.67 -1.62 -6.14
CA SER A 38 10.85 -2.08 -6.89
C SER A 38 11.52 -3.29 -6.25
N HIS A 39 11.36 -3.51 -4.93
CA HIS A 39 12.02 -4.59 -4.19
C HIS A 39 10.98 -5.59 -3.63
N GLY A 40 10.17 -6.16 -4.50
CA GLY A 40 9.22 -7.21 -4.14
C GLY A 40 9.89 -8.55 -3.86
N LYS A 41 9.11 -9.54 -3.39
CA LYS A 41 9.59 -10.90 -3.18
C LYS A 41 10.18 -11.47 -4.49
N GLY A 42 11.41 -11.97 -4.44
CA GLY A 42 12.12 -12.47 -5.63
C GLY A 42 12.68 -11.38 -6.54
N ASN A 43 12.87 -10.15 -6.02
CA ASN A 43 13.37 -8.99 -6.77
C ASN A 43 12.50 -8.58 -7.97
N LYS A 44 11.20 -8.93 -7.93
CA LYS A 44 10.23 -8.53 -8.97
C LYS A 44 9.57 -7.22 -8.58
N SER A 45 9.55 -6.27 -9.51
CA SER A 45 8.81 -5.04 -9.35
C SER A 45 7.32 -5.26 -9.66
N ARG A 46 6.46 -4.52 -8.97
CA ARG A 46 5.04 -4.42 -9.30
C ARG A 46 4.51 -3.02 -9.02
N ILE A 47 3.39 -2.72 -9.61
CA ILE A 47 2.67 -1.47 -9.39
C ILE A 47 1.47 -1.77 -8.49
N VAL A 48 1.23 -0.92 -7.49
CA VAL A 48 0.06 -0.98 -6.62
C VAL A 48 -0.68 0.35 -6.67
N PRO A 49 -2.03 0.36 -6.73
CA PRO A 49 -2.80 1.59 -6.75
C PRO A 49 -2.97 2.16 -5.34
N PHE A 50 -3.36 3.43 -5.30
CA PHE A 50 -3.95 4.06 -4.13
C PHE A 50 -5.16 4.91 -4.56
N PRO A 51 -6.16 5.14 -3.66
CA PRO A 51 -7.37 5.85 -4.02
C PRO A 51 -7.10 7.29 -4.46
N ASN A 52 -7.85 7.77 -5.45
CA ASN A 52 -7.79 9.16 -5.88
C ASN A 52 -8.09 10.13 -4.73
N ALA A 53 -9.01 9.78 -3.84
CA ALA A 53 -9.33 10.57 -2.64
C ALA A 53 -8.14 10.72 -1.67
N PHE A 54 -7.15 9.83 -1.74
CA PHE A 54 -5.94 9.89 -0.91
C PHE A 54 -4.81 10.73 -1.54
N ARG A 55 -4.89 11.02 -2.83
CA ARG A 55 -3.86 11.66 -3.65
C ARG A 55 -3.36 12.97 -3.07
N GLU A 56 -4.26 13.90 -2.76
CA GLU A 56 -3.91 15.22 -2.22
C GLU A 56 -3.18 15.12 -0.87
N SER A 57 -3.71 14.32 0.05
CA SER A 57 -3.08 14.12 1.35
C SER A 57 -1.69 13.52 1.26
N LEU A 58 -1.49 12.58 0.34
CA LEU A 58 -0.19 11.96 0.08
C LEU A 58 0.79 12.95 -0.55
N MET A 59 0.32 13.76 -1.50
CA MET A 59 1.12 14.80 -2.18
C MET A 59 1.63 15.83 -1.16
N LEU A 60 0.74 16.39 -0.36
CA LEU A 60 1.12 17.37 0.69
C LEU A 60 2.14 16.78 1.68
N PHE A 61 1.97 15.53 2.05
CA PHE A 61 2.92 14.84 2.92
C PHE A 61 4.28 14.70 2.26
N ILE A 62 4.33 14.28 0.99
CA ILE A 62 5.57 14.09 0.24
C ILE A 62 6.31 15.40 0.03
N ASP A 63 5.62 16.48 -0.30
CA ASP A 63 6.24 17.79 -0.47
C ASP A 63 6.88 18.27 0.83
N ALA A 64 6.22 18.06 1.97
CA ALA A 64 6.78 18.37 3.28
C ALA A 64 8.02 17.51 3.60
N GLU A 65 8.06 16.24 3.21
CA GLU A 65 9.23 15.37 3.42
C GLU A 65 10.37 15.67 2.42
N LYS A 66 10.06 15.98 1.16
CA LYS A 66 11.03 16.45 0.15
C LYS A 66 11.75 17.71 0.60
N ASN A 67 11.03 18.67 1.16
CA ASN A 67 11.61 19.91 1.70
C ASN A 67 12.60 19.65 2.86
N LYS A 68 12.52 18.50 3.52
CA LYS A 68 13.48 18.01 4.52
C LYS A 68 14.62 17.19 3.92
N GLY A 69 14.64 17.01 2.60
CA GLY A 69 15.62 16.20 1.87
C GLY A 69 15.39 14.69 2.02
N ALA A 70 14.16 14.24 2.23
CA ALA A 70 13.83 12.82 2.31
C ALA A 70 13.92 12.15 0.94
N ILE A 71 14.45 10.93 0.90
CA ILE A 71 14.55 10.07 -0.28
C ILE A 71 13.48 8.97 -0.21
N TYR A 72 13.27 8.41 0.97
CA TYR A 72 12.26 7.38 1.20
C TYR A 72 10.94 8.00 1.65
N LEU A 73 9.84 7.36 1.29
CA LEU A 73 8.49 7.82 1.66
C LEU A 73 8.35 7.95 3.18
N PHE A 74 8.95 7.04 3.93
CA PHE A 74 8.91 7.05 5.40
C PHE A 74 10.32 7.00 5.98
N GLU A 75 10.81 8.16 6.38
CA GLU A 75 12.08 8.31 7.08
C GLU A 75 11.90 8.70 8.55
N SER A 76 12.82 8.20 9.37
CA SER A 76 12.99 8.60 10.76
C SER A 76 13.66 9.97 10.85
N ASN A 77 13.67 10.56 12.05
CA ASN A 77 14.40 11.81 12.32
C ASN A 77 15.92 11.70 12.06
N ARG A 78 16.44 10.47 11.96
CA ARG A 78 17.86 10.20 11.63
C ARG A 78 18.09 10.08 10.11
N LYS A 79 17.12 10.46 9.29
CA LYS A 79 17.16 10.34 7.82
C LYS A 79 17.45 8.91 7.33
N LYS A 80 16.90 7.93 8.02
CA LYS A 80 16.95 6.52 7.62
C LYS A 80 15.54 5.98 7.43
N PRO A 81 15.31 5.05 6.50
CA PRO A 81 14.02 4.40 6.37
C PRO A 81 13.52 3.86 7.71
N PHE A 82 12.21 3.82 7.88
CA PHE A 82 11.63 3.14 9.04
C PHE A 82 12.02 1.66 9.02
N THR A 83 12.06 1.06 10.21
CA THR A 83 12.25 -0.38 10.32
C THR A 83 10.90 -1.09 10.41
N THR A 84 10.84 -2.36 10.01
CA THR A 84 9.63 -3.18 10.16
C THR A 84 9.18 -3.26 11.62
N ARG A 85 10.14 -3.32 12.56
CA ARG A 85 9.85 -3.28 14.00
C ARG A 85 9.23 -1.94 14.42
N GLY A 86 9.75 -0.82 13.88
CA GLY A 86 9.21 0.51 14.13
C GLY A 86 7.77 0.66 13.68
N ILE A 87 7.45 0.18 12.47
CA ILE A 87 6.08 0.19 11.94
C ILE A 87 5.14 -0.66 12.80
N ARG A 88 5.56 -1.86 13.21
CA ARG A 88 4.74 -2.70 14.11
C ARG A 88 4.48 -2.01 15.45
N LYS A 89 5.49 -1.30 16.01
CA LYS A 89 5.32 -0.52 17.25
C LYS A 89 4.32 0.62 17.07
N ILE A 90 4.37 1.35 15.94
CA ILE A 90 3.40 2.40 15.61
C ILE A 90 1.99 1.82 15.58
N LEU A 91 1.77 0.72 14.87
CA LEU A 91 0.45 0.07 14.79
C LEU A 91 -0.03 -0.41 16.16
N ALA A 92 0.85 -1.01 16.98
CA ALA A 92 0.51 -1.44 18.33
C ALA A 92 0.08 -0.27 19.21
N THR A 93 0.80 0.86 19.14
CA THR A 93 0.45 2.08 19.90
C THR A 93 -0.93 2.59 19.52
N TYR A 94 -1.24 2.71 18.22
CA TYR A 94 -2.56 3.17 17.78
C TYR A 94 -3.68 2.17 18.06
N SER A 95 -3.41 0.86 17.97
CA SER A 95 -4.37 -0.18 18.38
C SER A 95 -4.74 -0.05 19.86
N ALA A 96 -3.76 0.18 20.74
CA ALA A 96 -3.99 0.38 22.16
C ALA A 96 -4.78 1.67 22.43
N GLN A 97 -4.42 2.78 21.76
CA GLN A 97 -5.17 4.05 21.89
C GLN A 97 -6.61 3.94 21.41
N ALA A 98 -6.89 3.09 20.42
CA ALA A 98 -8.22 2.80 19.94
C ALA A 98 -9.00 1.79 20.81
N GLY A 99 -8.45 1.36 21.94
CA GLY A 99 -9.09 0.40 22.84
C GLY A 99 -9.21 -1.01 22.27
N MET A 100 -8.40 -1.37 21.29
CA MET A 100 -8.47 -2.69 20.67
C MET A 100 -7.84 -3.77 21.58
N HIS A 101 -8.51 -4.89 21.76
CA HIS A 101 -8.01 -6.02 22.54
C HIS A 101 -6.74 -6.66 21.95
N GLN A 102 -6.56 -6.56 20.63
CA GLN A 102 -5.41 -7.08 19.92
C GLN A 102 -4.79 -6.04 19.02
N SER A 103 -3.46 -5.99 19.00
CA SER A 103 -2.73 -5.11 18.09
C SER A 103 -2.95 -5.50 16.62
N ILE A 104 -3.19 -4.51 15.79
CA ILE A 104 -3.18 -4.66 14.33
C ILE A 104 -1.74 -4.84 13.85
N SER A 105 -1.54 -5.77 12.93
CA SER A 105 -0.26 -5.95 12.25
C SER A 105 -0.35 -5.52 10.79
N PRO A 106 0.79 -5.21 10.10
CA PRO A 106 0.79 -4.93 8.67
C PRO A 106 0.13 -6.05 7.84
N HIS A 107 0.33 -7.30 8.27
CA HIS A 107 -0.29 -8.46 7.60
C HIS A 107 -1.81 -8.46 7.73
N LYS A 108 -2.34 -8.10 8.91
CA LYS A 108 -3.80 -7.97 9.11
C LYS A 108 -4.41 -6.88 8.24
N LEU A 109 -3.75 -5.71 8.10
CA LEU A 109 -4.20 -4.64 7.21
C LEU A 109 -4.25 -5.09 5.75
N ARG A 110 -3.20 -5.75 5.30
CA ARG A 110 -3.14 -6.33 3.96
C ARG A 110 -4.22 -7.39 3.74
N HIS A 111 -4.43 -8.30 4.70
CA HIS A 111 -5.48 -9.31 4.63
C HIS A 111 -6.87 -8.66 4.59
N PHE A 112 -7.08 -7.60 5.35
CA PHE A 112 -8.32 -6.84 5.35
C PHE A 112 -8.64 -6.28 3.97
N LEU A 113 -7.70 -5.60 3.31
CA LEU A 113 -7.88 -5.05 1.97
C LEU A 113 -8.30 -6.15 0.97
N PHE A 114 -7.52 -7.22 0.86
CA PHE A 114 -7.80 -8.26 -0.14
C PHE A 114 -9.08 -9.03 0.16
N THR A 115 -9.43 -9.24 1.43
CA THR A 115 -10.73 -9.80 1.82
C THR A 115 -11.87 -8.86 1.45
N TRP A 116 -11.68 -7.55 1.64
CA TRP A 116 -12.66 -6.54 1.22
C TRP A 116 -12.90 -6.57 -0.28
N LEU A 117 -11.84 -6.50 -1.09
CA LEU A 117 -11.94 -6.54 -2.54
C LEU A 117 -12.67 -7.82 -3.04
N LYS A 118 -12.37 -8.98 -2.45
CA LYS A 118 -13.10 -10.22 -2.74
C LYS A 118 -14.58 -10.15 -2.37
N LYS A 119 -14.93 -9.55 -1.24
CA LYS A 119 -16.33 -9.32 -0.83
C LYS A 119 -17.06 -8.39 -1.80
N GLN A 120 -16.37 -7.46 -2.44
CA GLN A 120 -16.92 -6.63 -3.52
C GLN A 120 -17.04 -7.39 -4.85
N ARG A 121 -16.78 -8.70 -4.88
CA ARG A 121 -16.83 -9.57 -6.04
C ARG A 121 -15.84 -9.20 -7.15
N ILE A 122 -14.74 -8.53 -6.78
CA ILE A 122 -13.63 -8.29 -7.70
C ILE A 122 -12.98 -9.63 -8.04
N ASP A 123 -12.80 -9.90 -9.32
CA ASP A 123 -12.16 -11.13 -9.80
C ASP A 123 -10.74 -11.28 -9.21
N ASP A 124 -10.39 -12.47 -8.77
CA ASP A 124 -9.05 -12.77 -8.23
C ASP A 124 -7.95 -12.42 -9.24
N ALA A 125 -8.20 -12.53 -10.52
CA ALA A 125 -7.29 -12.13 -11.58
C ALA A 125 -6.97 -10.64 -11.58
N LEU A 126 -7.92 -9.78 -11.15
CA LEU A 126 -7.72 -8.33 -11.02
C LEU A 126 -7.00 -7.95 -9.71
N ILE A 127 -7.19 -8.74 -8.65
CA ILE A 127 -6.55 -8.51 -7.34
C ILE A 127 -5.09 -8.98 -7.33
N GLN A 128 -4.80 -10.04 -8.05
CA GLN A 128 -3.52 -10.75 -7.95
C GLN A 128 -2.30 -9.91 -8.35
N PRO A 129 -2.32 -9.03 -9.39
CA PRO A 129 -1.19 -8.13 -9.70
C PRO A 129 -0.74 -7.32 -8.49
N TYR A 130 -1.70 -6.88 -7.67
CA TYR A 130 -1.45 -6.07 -6.48
C TYR A 130 -0.98 -6.89 -5.29
N SER A 131 -1.47 -8.13 -5.18
CA SER A 131 -1.14 -9.01 -4.06
C SER A 131 0.30 -9.55 -4.15
N GLY A 132 0.86 -9.67 -5.35
CA GLY A 132 2.17 -10.28 -5.57
C GLY A 132 2.24 -11.74 -5.13
N HIS A 133 1.09 -12.46 -5.18
CA HIS A 133 1.04 -13.92 -5.05
C HIS A 133 1.15 -14.53 -6.45
N GLU A 134 2.20 -15.28 -6.70
CA GLU A 134 2.40 -16.00 -7.95
C GLU A 134 1.91 -17.42 -7.76
N THR A 135 0.80 -17.79 -8.41
CA THR A 135 0.50 -19.19 -8.72
C THR A 135 0.61 -19.39 -10.23
N ARG A 136 1.07 -20.58 -10.68
CA ARG A 136 1.26 -20.88 -12.11
C ARG A 136 -0.04 -20.71 -12.92
N GLN A 137 -1.20 -20.99 -12.35
CA GLN A 137 -2.51 -20.85 -13.00
C GLN A 137 -2.89 -19.39 -13.28
N SER A 138 -2.38 -18.43 -12.54
CA SER A 138 -2.74 -17.03 -12.69
C SER A 138 -1.98 -16.32 -13.82
N LEU A 139 -0.82 -16.85 -14.26
CA LEU A 139 -0.05 -16.27 -15.36
C LEU A 139 -0.79 -16.34 -16.71
N GLU A 140 -1.61 -17.36 -16.94
CA GLU A 140 -2.40 -17.48 -18.18
C GLU A 140 -3.57 -16.49 -18.25
N ILE A 141 -4.15 -16.14 -17.11
CA ILE A 141 -5.25 -15.18 -17.02
C ILE A 141 -4.72 -13.75 -17.16
N TYR A 142 -3.51 -13.47 -16.63
CA TYR A 142 -2.87 -12.15 -16.69
C TYR A 142 -2.53 -11.66 -18.08
N SER A 143 -2.31 -12.54 -19.02
CA SER A 143 -2.05 -12.16 -20.42
C SER A 143 -3.26 -11.49 -21.08
N LYS A 144 -4.45 -11.56 -20.46
CA LYS A 144 -5.73 -11.09 -21.01
C LYS A 144 -6.32 -9.87 -20.32
N LEU A 145 -5.84 -9.54 -19.10
CA LEU A 145 -6.35 -8.39 -18.33
C LEU A 145 -5.29 -7.29 -18.30
N SER A 146 -5.67 -6.10 -18.68
CA SER A 146 -4.78 -4.94 -18.60
C SER A 146 -4.66 -4.44 -17.16
N LEU A 147 -3.55 -3.77 -16.85
CA LEU A 147 -3.39 -3.08 -15.57
C LEU A 147 -4.45 -1.98 -15.39
N SER A 148 -4.93 -1.41 -16.50
CA SER A 148 -6.02 -0.42 -16.52
C SER A 148 -7.32 -1.02 -16.00
N ASP A 149 -7.72 -2.21 -16.48
CA ASP A 149 -8.96 -2.88 -16.02
C ASP A 149 -8.89 -3.19 -14.52
N ALA A 150 -7.71 -3.58 -14.03
CA ALA A 150 -7.50 -3.82 -12.61
C ALA A 150 -7.55 -2.53 -11.78
N GLN A 151 -7.07 -1.41 -12.32
CA GLN A 151 -7.13 -0.09 -11.68
C GLN A 151 -8.58 0.39 -11.56
N ASP A 152 -9.36 0.31 -12.62
CA ASP A 152 -10.76 0.74 -12.64
C ASP A 152 -11.60 -0.05 -11.63
N ALA A 153 -11.43 -1.37 -11.59
CA ALA A 153 -12.11 -2.23 -10.62
C ALA A 153 -11.69 -1.91 -9.16
N TYR A 154 -10.42 -1.56 -8.95
CA TYR A 154 -9.93 -1.13 -7.65
C TYR A 154 -10.58 0.19 -7.22
N GLU A 155 -10.61 1.21 -8.08
CA GLU A 155 -11.20 2.52 -7.77
C GLU A 155 -12.68 2.40 -7.40
N GLU A 156 -13.46 1.64 -8.19
CA GLU A 156 -14.88 1.42 -7.90
C GLU A 156 -15.12 0.76 -6.54
N ALA A 157 -14.27 -0.19 -6.16
CA ALA A 157 -14.40 -0.87 -4.88
C ALA A 157 -13.92 -0.02 -3.71
N ILE A 158 -12.80 0.72 -3.88
CA ILE A 158 -12.15 1.43 -2.78
C ILE A 158 -12.93 2.66 -2.33
N ASP A 159 -13.75 3.25 -3.21
CA ASP A 159 -14.65 4.35 -2.83
C ASP A 159 -15.66 3.95 -1.75
N LYS A 160 -15.95 2.65 -1.63
CA LYS A 160 -16.81 2.07 -0.60
C LYS A 160 -16.03 1.55 0.62
N PHE A 161 -14.72 1.78 0.66
CA PHE A 161 -13.85 1.25 1.71
C PHE A 161 -14.10 2.00 3.04
N PRO A 162 -14.28 1.29 4.16
CA PRO A 162 -14.76 1.88 5.42
C PRO A 162 -13.67 2.60 6.24
N VAL A 163 -12.83 3.42 5.58
CA VAL A 163 -11.79 4.24 6.24
C VAL A 163 -11.57 5.56 5.52
#